data_473ea5c40f226306014efa4c556e00bf
#
_entry.id   473ea5c40f226306014efa4c556e00bf
#
_cell.length_a   1.000
_cell.length_b   1.000
_cell.length_c   1.000
_cell.angle_alpha   90.00
_cell.angle_beta   90.00
_cell.angle_gamma   90.00
#
_symmetry.space_group_name_H-M   'P 1'
#
loop_
_entity.id
_entity.type
_entity.pdbx_description
1 polymer ?
#
loop_
_entity_poly.entity_id
_entity_poly.type
_entity_poly.pdbx_seq_one_letter_code
_entity_poly.pdbx_strand_id
1 'polypeptide(L)'
;MEDPAGNSKRRSLHRLFASGTRPRWLAAGLTALLAALVAIGCPVSGIAGSPPAAEPRRPFGIAGVAEGMVEPLSPPSSPAPSSQSPPPPAGDERPPLPSPPIWEGNGDEIAPVRFGDDPLHGDESTTATVRIGGLVQLDDTAYAASAGPMQPIDQAGLAPPLSDAVNFRRARLRVDGRRGDQFDWATEYDFANQINAKNQIDPLFPSQGPLPAVTDLWLRMSDVPLLGAVRVGNQKDPFGYEHLSSCRTLDFMERSFCQDAFVGPFNDGFVPGISARNGTADGLLGWEAGEFANTAAPFGFSDFAGGSMTSGRVVWVPTYEDDGRRLLHIGLAGRTMQPRNGLVRFRSRGGLWNGPPGPDNAIYADSGVLSGSWQNMLGAELVASAGPWSMQAEYFGSWLYDAATTDIGPLSTAGWQPPPGTPVGTVFYQGGYVETTYFLTGESRTYSLLEHRFDRPQPRHILALSPHRTRGFGAWQAAARYNYLCLNDTQVNGGLLNGMTLGLNWLLTPNARIVFNYDLTHREYRSTPWANSPSGPVPVPSYNGSGTIHGFGSRLAFDF
;
A
#
# COMPACT_ATOMS: atom_id res chain seq x y z
N MET A 1 -35.34 -47.17 -4.19
CA MET A 1 -35.94 -46.43 -5.29
C MET A 1 -35.21 -45.11 -5.34
N GLU A 2 -34.25 -45.05 -6.26
CA GLU A 2 -33.33 -43.93 -6.46
C GLU A 2 -33.97 -42.85 -7.31
N ASP A 3 -33.75 -41.60 -6.95
CA ASP A 3 -34.18 -40.47 -7.76
C ASP A 3 -32.95 -39.85 -8.49
N PRO A 4 -32.90 -39.85 -9.84
CA PRO A 4 -31.75 -39.36 -10.61
C PRO A 4 -32.00 -37.97 -11.22
N ALA A 5 -32.07 -36.90 -10.43
CA ALA A 5 -32.26 -35.55 -10.94
C ALA A 5 -31.19 -34.52 -10.60
N GLY A 6 -30.03 -34.90 -10.02
CA GLY A 6 -29.00 -33.99 -9.53
C GLY A 6 -27.87 -33.62 -10.49
N ASN A 7 -27.76 -34.24 -11.68
CA ASN A 7 -26.47 -34.21 -12.42
C ASN A 7 -26.49 -33.51 -13.79
N SER A 8 -27.55 -32.81 -14.16
CA SER A 8 -27.60 -32.15 -15.49
C SER A 8 -27.21 -30.68 -15.54
N LYS A 9 -27.20 -29.97 -14.40
CA LYS A 9 -26.86 -28.53 -14.38
C LYS A 9 -25.34 -28.22 -14.27
N ARG A 10 -24.53 -29.17 -13.83
CA ARG A 10 -23.06 -28.99 -13.80
C ARG A 10 -22.36 -29.16 -15.17
N ARG A 11 -23.00 -29.77 -16.16
CA ARG A 11 -22.39 -30.02 -17.48
C ARG A 11 -22.60 -28.91 -18.51
N SER A 12 -23.50 -27.95 -18.29
CA SER A 12 -23.76 -26.86 -19.25
C SER A 12 -22.82 -25.65 -19.09
N LEU A 13 -22.24 -25.41 -17.93
CA LEU A 13 -21.27 -24.34 -17.72
C LEU A 13 -19.84 -24.69 -18.21
N HIS A 14 -19.47 -25.96 -18.23
CA HIS A 14 -18.15 -26.40 -18.71
C HIS A 14 -17.95 -26.35 -20.25
N ARG A 15 -19.02 -26.19 -21.03
CA ARG A 15 -18.92 -26.14 -22.50
C ARG A 15 -18.77 -24.75 -23.11
N LEU A 16 -18.92 -23.68 -22.32
CA LEU A 16 -18.80 -22.30 -22.81
C LEU A 16 -17.35 -21.79 -22.84
N PHE A 17 -16.38 -22.49 -22.25
CA PHE A 17 -15.00 -22.05 -22.15
C PHE A 17 -13.95 -22.91 -22.89
N ALA A 18 -14.39 -23.87 -23.71
CA ALA A 18 -13.50 -24.79 -24.43
C ALA A 18 -13.04 -24.30 -25.81
N SER A 19 -13.35 -23.08 -26.24
CA SER A 19 -12.81 -22.48 -27.48
C SER A 19 -11.73 -21.48 -27.15
N GLY A 20 -10.49 -21.76 -27.57
CA GLY A 20 -9.28 -20.98 -27.32
C GLY A 20 -9.21 -19.58 -27.94
N THR A 21 -10.27 -18.80 -27.87
CA THR A 21 -10.30 -17.40 -28.22
C THR A 21 -9.98 -16.56 -26.99
N ARG A 22 -8.90 -15.80 -27.05
CA ARG A 22 -8.51 -14.83 -26.01
C ARG A 22 -9.73 -13.98 -25.62
N PRO A 23 -10.07 -13.88 -24.33
CA PRO A 23 -11.27 -13.15 -23.93
C PRO A 23 -11.09 -11.65 -24.19
N ARG A 24 -11.74 -11.15 -25.23
CA ARG A 24 -11.75 -9.72 -25.62
C ARG A 24 -12.34 -8.81 -24.54
N TRP A 25 -13.09 -9.34 -23.60
CA TRP A 25 -13.70 -8.57 -22.50
C TRP A 25 -12.69 -8.13 -21.41
N LEU A 26 -11.55 -8.82 -21.22
CA LEU A 26 -10.47 -8.36 -20.33
C LEU A 26 -9.89 -7.03 -20.82
N ALA A 27 -9.67 -6.89 -22.13
CA ALA A 27 -9.19 -5.64 -22.71
C ALA A 27 -10.25 -4.53 -22.65
N ALA A 28 -11.53 -4.87 -22.85
CA ALA A 28 -12.62 -3.91 -22.77
C ALA A 28 -12.91 -3.42 -21.35
N GLY A 29 -12.82 -4.30 -20.34
CA GLY A 29 -12.95 -3.94 -18.93
C GLY A 29 -11.82 -3.03 -18.45
N LEU A 30 -10.58 -3.30 -18.88
CA LEU A 30 -9.41 -2.49 -18.56
C LEU A 30 -9.52 -1.08 -19.16
N THR A 31 -9.94 -1.01 -20.43
CA THR A 31 -10.12 0.27 -21.13
C THR A 31 -11.26 1.09 -20.50
N ALA A 32 -12.34 0.44 -20.06
CA ALA A 32 -13.45 1.12 -19.39
C ALA A 32 -13.06 1.65 -18.01
N LEU A 33 -12.27 0.91 -17.21
CA LEU A 33 -11.78 1.36 -15.91
C LEU A 33 -10.76 2.49 -16.04
N LEU A 34 -9.83 2.40 -17.00
CA LEU A 34 -8.88 3.45 -17.33
C LEU A 34 -9.60 4.71 -17.86
N ALA A 35 -10.63 4.54 -18.70
CA ALA A 35 -11.45 5.65 -19.18
C ALA A 35 -12.28 6.28 -18.05
N ALA A 36 -12.80 5.50 -17.11
CA ALA A 36 -13.52 6.00 -15.93
C ALA A 36 -12.58 6.78 -14.99
N LEU A 37 -11.36 6.29 -14.74
CA LEU A 37 -10.35 7.00 -13.93
C LEU A 37 -9.90 8.32 -14.58
N VAL A 38 -9.83 8.38 -15.90
CA VAL A 38 -9.45 9.58 -16.66
C VAL A 38 -10.64 10.56 -16.85
N ALA A 39 -11.88 10.04 -16.89
CA ALA A 39 -13.08 10.85 -17.13
C ALA A 39 -13.64 11.55 -15.88
N ILE A 40 -13.20 11.16 -14.66
CA ILE A 40 -13.59 11.82 -13.42
C ILE A 40 -12.66 13.01 -13.19
N GLY A 41 -12.81 14.05 -14.02
CA GLY A 41 -12.07 15.30 -13.85
C GLY A 41 -12.40 15.98 -12.53
N CYS A 42 -11.37 16.43 -11.82
CA CYS A 42 -11.53 17.36 -10.71
C CYS A 42 -12.25 18.62 -11.19
N PRO A 43 -13.28 19.14 -10.53
CA PRO A 43 -13.89 20.39 -10.93
C PRO A 43 -12.84 21.52 -10.84
N VAL A 44 -12.35 21.95 -11.99
CA VAL A 44 -11.44 23.11 -12.07
C VAL A 44 -12.32 24.33 -11.86
N SER A 45 -12.27 24.94 -10.67
CA SER A 45 -12.80 26.29 -10.46
C SER A 45 -11.97 27.25 -11.30
N GLY A 46 -12.56 27.70 -12.43
CA GLY A 46 -11.92 28.56 -13.39
C GLY A 46 -11.46 29.88 -12.80
N ILE A 47 -10.16 30.05 -12.69
CA ILE A 47 -9.54 31.37 -12.59
C ILE A 47 -8.79 31.57 -13.90
N ALA A 48 -9.43 32.35 -14.79
CA ALA A 48 -8.81 32.80 -16.02
C ALA A 48 -7.63 33.72 -15.70
N GLY A 49 -6.43 33.20 -15.85
CA GLY A 49 -5.19 33.99 -15.87
C GLY A 49 -4.46 33.69 -17.17
N SER A 50 -4.25 34.71 -17.99
CA SER A 50 -3.54 34.62 -19.24
C SER A 50 -2.11 34.09 -19.07
N PRO A 51 -1.58 33.28 -20.00
CA PRO A 51 -0.23 32.74 -19.91
C PRO A 51 0.83 33.83 -20.15
N PRO A 52 1.94 33.83 -19.38
CA PRO A 52 3.09 34.68 -19.71
C PRO A 52 3.85 34.14 -20.92
N ALA A 53 4.37 35.07 -21.72
CA ALA A 53 5.13 34.81 -22.95
C ALA A 53 6.41 34.02 -22.66
N ALA A 54 6.73 33.09 -23.57
CA ALA A 54 7.92 32.25 -23.54
C ALA A 54 9.19 33.04 -23.91
N GLU A 55 10.22 33.01 -23.07
CA GLU A 55 11.59 33.43 -23.40
C GLU A 55 12.38 32.32 -24.12
N PRO A 56 13.29 32.66 -25.05
CA PRO A 56 14.00 31.67 -25.86
C PRO A 56 15.17 31.04 -25.08
N ARG A 57 15.26 29.72 -25.15
CA ARG A 57 16.35 28.90 -24.59
C ARG A 57 17.65 29.05 -25.41
N ARG A 58 18.76 29.25 -24.72
CA ARG A 58 20.12 29.09 -25.28
C ARG A 58 20.55 27.62 -25.27
N PRO A 59 21.28 27.14 -26.28
CA PRO A 59 21.75 25.77 -26.33
C PRO A 59 23.02 25.58 -25.49
N PHE A 60 23.07 24.50 -24.69
CA PHE A 60 24.29 24.01 -24.05
C PHE A 60 25.12 23.19 -25.05
N GLY A 61 26.39 23.55 -25.22
CA GLY A 61 27.34 22.83 -26.03
C GLY A 61 27.96 21.67 -25.26
N ILE A 62 28.02 20.50 -25.88
CA ILE A 62 28.73 19.32 -25.38
C ILE A 62 30.13 19.34 -26.01
N ALA A 63 31.16 19.38 -25.14
CA ALA A 63 32.56 19.21 -25.57
C ALA A 63 32.89 17.71 -25.66
N GLY A 64 33.65 17.34 -26.68
CA GLY A 64 33.91 16.00 -27.12
C GLY A 64 34.86 15.18 -26.21
N VAL A 65 34.74 13.88 -26.33
CA VAL A 65 35.72 12.89 -25.89
C VAL A 65 36.08 11.98 -27.06
N ALA A 66 37.40 11.74 -27.16
CA ALA A 66 38.10 11.17 -28.27
C ALA A 66 37.81 9.69 -28.56
N GLU A 67 37.94 9.36 -29.83
CA GLU A 67 37.96 8.01 -30.40
C GLU A 67 39.17 7.21 -29.96
N GLY A 68 38.95 5.96 -29.57
CA GLY A 68 39.97 4.94 -29.44
C GLY A 68 39.60 3.70 -30.25
N MET A 69 40.36 3.44 -31.31
CA MET A 69 40.25 2.29 -32.20
C MET A 69 40.51 0.99 -31.46
N VAL A 70 39.69 -0.05 -31.69
CA VAL A 70 40.04 -1.45 -31.42
C VAL A 70 39.67 -2.31 -32.63
N GLU A 71 40.66 -3.08 -33.11
CA GLU A 71 40.59 -3.97 -34.26
C GLU A 71 39.72 -5.23 -33.97
N PRO A 72 39.20 -5.89 -35.05
CA PRO A 72 38.37 -7.10 -34.89
C PRO A 72 39.21 -8.38 -34.92
N LEU A 73 38.96 -9.27 -33.98
CA LEU A 73 39.47 -10.63 -33.99
C LEU A 73 38.44 -11.60 -34.58
N SER A 74 38.91 -12.43 -35.54
CA SER A 74 38.20 -13.46 -36.27
C SER A 74 37.90 -14.73 -35.43
N PRO A 75 36.86 -15.52 -35.79
CA PRO A 75 36.45 -16.67 -35.01
C PRO A 75 37.23 -17.98 -35.40
N PRO A 76 37.41 -18.93 -34.49
CA PRO A 76 37.82 -20.27 -34.83
C PRO A 76 36.64 -21.23 -35.03
N SER A 77 36.83 -22.13 -35.97
CA SER A 77 35.98 -23.18 -36.48
C SER A 77 35.69 -24.33 -35.50
N SER A 78 34.49 -24.93 -35.66
CA SER A 78 34.02 -26.17 -35.06
C SER A 78 34.90 -27.41 -35.44
N PRO A 79 34.83 -28.49 -34.63
CA PRO A 79 33.95 -29.60 -35.01
C PRO A 79 33.22 -30.30 -33.84
N ALA A 80 32.09 -30.89 -34.15
CA ALA A 80 31.38 -31.86 -33.31
C ALA A 80 32.10 -33.22 -33.27
N PRO A 81 31.85 -34.01 -32.20
CA PRO A 81 31.04 -35.18 -32.41
C PRO A 81 30.02 -35.51 -31.31
N SER A 82 29.00 -36.19 -31.75
CA SER A 82 27.91 -36.82 -31.01
C SER A 82 28.36 -37.74 -29.88
N SER A 83 27.77 -37.60 -28.69
CA SER A 83 27.68 -38.68 -27.72
C SER A 83 26.29 -38.66 -27.05
N GLN A 84 25.65 -39.81 -27.16
CA GLN A 84 24.34 -40.14 -26.61
C GLN A 84 24.32 -39.97 -25.08
N SER A 85 23.31 -39.27 -24.59
CA SER A 85 23.02 -39.18 -23.16
C SER A 85 22.39 -40.48 -22.64
N PRO A 86 22.78 -40.98 -21.47
CA PRO A 86 22.08 -42.11 -20.83
C PRO A 86 20.68 -41.68 -20.35
N PRO A 87 19.72 -42.61 -20.22
CA PRO A 87 18.37 -42.33 -19.77
C PRO A 87 18.37 -41.84 -18.30
N PRO A 88 17.40 -41.03 -17.91
CA PRO A 88 17.30 -40.54 -16.53
C PRO A 88 16.98 -41.70 -15.57
N PRO A 89 17.51 -41.68 -14.33
CA PRO A 89 17.17 -42.66 -13.33
C PRO A 89 15.71 -42.55 -12.92
N ALA A 90 15.07 -43.69 -12.69
CA ALA A 90 13.69 -43.83 -12.26
C ALA A 90 13.42 -43.06 -10.95
N GLY A 91 12.21 -42.52 -10.90
CA GLY A 91 11.64 -41.64 -9.91
C GLY A 91 12.04 -41.85 -8.45
N ASP A 92 12.46 -40.76 -7.86
CA ASP A 92 12.43 -40.54 -6.44
C ASP A 92 11.06 -39.91 -6.13
N GLU A 93 10.04 -40.72 -5.89
CA GLU A 93 8.74 -40.27 -5.37
C GLU A 93 8.95 -39.84 -3.93
N ARG A 94 9.30 -38.57 -3.74
CA ARG A 94 9.17 -37.94 -2.42
C ARG A 94 7.68 -37.88 -2.06
N PRO A 95 7.32 -38.30 -0.84
CA PRO A 95 5.95 -38.13 -0.37
C PRO A 95 5.58 -36.65 -0.50
N PRO A 96 4.32 -36.33 -0.85
CA PRO A 96 3.86 -34.93 -0.90
C PRO A 96 4.15 -34.27 0.44
N LEU A 97 4.82 -33.11 0.39
CA LEU A 97 5.04 -32.29 1.57
C LEU A 97 3.67 -32.01 2.22
N PRO A 98 3.54 -32.16 3.54
CA PRO A 98 2.30 -31.80 4.23
C PRO A 98 1.96 -30.37 3.88
N SER A 99 0.69 -30.12 3.56
CA SER A 99 0.17 -28.79 3.29
C SER A 99 0.62 -27.85 4.42
N PRO A 100 1.20 -26.68 4.11
CA PRO A 100 1.62 -25.78 5.15
C PRO A 100 0.39 -25.40 5.99
N PRO A 101 0.52 -25.34 7.31
CA PRO A 101 -0.57 -24.91 8.18
C PRO A 101 -1.03 -23.53 7.73
N ILE A 102 -2.35 -23.32 7.68
CA ILE A 102 -3.00 -22.08 7.27
C ILE A 102 -2.68 -21.00 8.33
N TRP A 103 -1.54 -20.33 8.17
CA TRP A 103 -1.10 -19.22 9.02
C TRP A 103 -1.25 -17.92 8.28
N GLU A 104 -1.98 -16.98 8.86
CA GLU A 104 -1.97 -15.56 8.48
C GLU A 104 -0.66 -14.86 8.91
N GLY A 105 0.44 -15.53 8.93
CA GLY A 105 1.74 -14.94 9.16
C GLY A 105 2.45 -14.86 7.84
N ASN A 106 2.97 -13.72 7.48
CA ASN A 106 3.86 -13.56 6.34
C ASN A 106 4.93 -14.64 6.39
N GLY A 107 4.75 -15.65 5.54
CA GLY A 107 5.38 -16.95 5.50
C GLY A 107 6.89 -17.00 5.67
N ASP A 108 7.37 -17.01 6.87
CA ASP A 108 8.73 -17.41 7.22
C ASP A 108 8.65 -18.45 8.33
N GLU A 109 8.90 -19.69 7.97
CA GLU A 109 9.11 -20.76 8.92
C GLU A 109 10.48 -20.61 9.60
N ILE A 110 10.56 -19.79 10.62
CA ILE A 110 11.39 -20.17 11.77
C ILE A 110 10.60 -21.28 12.45
N ALA A 111 11.22 -22.45 12.64
CA ALA A 111 10.55 -23.57 13.30
C ALA A 111 9.86 -23.09 14.58
N PRO A 112 8.56 -23.32 14.74
CA PRO A 112 7.82 -22.79 15.89
C PRO A 112 8.45 -23.34 17.16
N VAL A 113 8.77 -22.45 18.10
CA VAL A 113 9.17 -22.88 19.44
C VAL A 113 7.91 -23.45 20.10
N ARG A 114 7.85 -24.74 20.32
CA ARG A 114 6.77 -25.40 21.03
C ARG A 114 7.00 -25.23 22.52
N PHE A 115 6.07 -24.58 23.20
CA PHE A 115 6.05 -24.51 24.66
C PHE A 115 5.02 -25.52 25.18
N GLY A 116 5.50 -26.48 25.98
CA GLY A 116 4.69 -27.33 26.83
C GLY A 116 3.92 -28.42 26.11
N ASP A 117 4.51 -29.59 26.01
CA ASP A 117 3.71 -30.82 26.07
C ASP A 117 3.21 -30.90 27.49
N ASP A 118 1.90 -30.74 27.74
CA ASP A 118 1.30 -31.13 29.02
C ASP A 118 1.33 -32.64 29.07
N PRO A 119 2.18 -33.26 29.91
CA PRO A 119 2.32 -34.73 29.95
C PRO A 119 1.06 -35.44 30.48
N LEU A 120 0.04 -34.70 30.91
CA LEU A 120 -1.17 -35.26 31.52
C LEU A 120 -2.37 -35.34 30.58
N HIS A 121 -2.36 -34.58 29.47
CA HIS A 121 -3.43 -34.60 28.50
C HIS A 121 -2.83 -34.61 27.08
N GLY A 122 -2.71 -35.80 26.49
CA GLY A 122 -2.20 -36.04 25.13
C GLY A 122 -3.18 -35.58 24.04
N ASP A 123 -3.82 -34.42 24.21
CA ASP A 123 -4.71 -33.83 23.22
C ASP A 123 -3.96 -32.74 22.43
N GLU A 124 -3.85 -32.92 21.11
CA GLU A 124 -3.20 -31.97 20.19
C GLU A 124 -3.84 -30.56 20.27
N SER A 125 -5.06 -30.44 20.80
CA SER A 125 -5.79 -29.18 20.96
C SER A 125 -5.14 -28.20 21.96
N THR A 126 -4.16 -28.63 22.76
CA THR A 126 -3.49 -27.80 23.79
C THR A 126 -2.12 -27.29 23.36
N THR A 127 -1.62 -27.66 22.19
CA THR A 127 -0.30 -27.23 21.71
C THR A 127 -0.29 -25.71 21.45
N ALA A 128 0.59 -25.00 22.15
CA ALA A 128 0.85 -23.58 21.90
C ALA A 128 2.09 -23.43 21.02
N THR A 129 1.98 -22.63 19.97
CA THR A 129 3.12 -22.26 19.12
C THR A 129 3.38 -20.77 19.24
N VAL A 130 4.65 -20.37 19.26
CA VAL A 130 5.07 -18.96 19.25
C VAL A 130 6.13 -18.79 18.19
N ARG A 131 6.03 -17.72 17.40
CA ARG A 131 7.02 -17.32 16.43
C ARG A 131 7.54 -15.93 16.76
N ILE A 132 8.81 -15.71 16.50
CA ILE A 132 9.46 -14.41 16.59
C ILE A 132 9.95 -14.07 15.18
N GLY A 133 9.64 -12.89 14.71
CA GLY A 133 10.04 -12.41 13.41
C GLY A 133 10.22 -10.91 13.43
N GLY A 134 10.60 -10.36 12.31
CA GLY A 134 10.81 -8.92 12.23
C GLY A 134 10.97 -8.42 10.80
N LEU A 135 11.18 -7.10 10.68
CA LEU A 135 11.38 -6.41 9.42
C LEU A 135 12.30 -5.22 9.62
N VAL A 136 13.31 -5.10 8.78
CA VAL A 136 14.15 -3.92 8.68
C VAL A 136 14.08 -3.39 7.26
N GLN A 137 13.81 -2.09 7.10
CA GLN A 137 13.84 -1.37 5.83
C GLN A 137 14.70 -0.12 5.99
N LEU A 138 15.79 -0.06 5.23
CA LEU A 138 16.67 1.08 5.13
C LEU A 138 16.49 1.71 3.76
N ASP A 139 16.14 2.99 3.74
CA ASP A 139 15.86 3.77 2.55
C ASP A 139 16.94 4.81 2.31
N ASP A 140 17.26 5.01 1.04
CA ASP A 140 18.02 6.13 0.52
C ASP A 140 17.14 6.86 -0.49
N THR A 141 16.95 8.17 -0.32
CA THR A 141 16.09 8.99 -1.17
C THR A 141 16.77 10.27 -1.57
N ALA A 142 16.62 10.63 -2.85
CA ALA A 142 17.13 11.88 -3.42
C ALA A 142 16.05 12.54 -4.28
N TYR A 143 16.00 13.87 -4.28
CA TYR A 143 14.96 14.63 -4.97
C TYR A 143 15.54 15.72 -5.86
N ALA A 144 14.84 15.98 -6.96
CA ALA A 144 15.00 17.17 -7.79
C ALA A 144 13.62 17.72 -8.14
N ALA A 145 13.43 19.03 -8.01
CA ALA A 145 12.13 19.63 -8.26
C ALA A 145 12.25 20.99 -8.92
N SER A 146 11.17 21.44 -9.56
CA SER A 146 11.01 22.81 -10.00
C SER A 146 10.88 23.77 -8.80
N ALA A 147 11.00 25.07 -9.03
CA ALA A 147 11.09 26.08 -7.95
C ALA A 147 9.87 26.09 -7.00
N GLY A 148 8.65 25.86 -7.52
CA GLY A 148 7.45 25.87 -6.70
C GLY A 148 7.46 24.82 -5.57
N PRO A 149 7.68 23.52 -5.87
CA PRO A 149 7.79 22.46 -4.86
C PRO A 149 8.96 22.61 -3.89
N MET A 150 10.01 23.32 -4.28
CA MET A 150 11.17 23.57 -3.41
C MET A 150 10.95 24.67 -2.37
N GLN A 151 9.83 25.40 -2.45
CA GLN A 151 9.48 26.38 -1.43
C GLN A 151 8.96 25.68 -0.17
N PRO A 152 9.32 26.18 1.03
CA PRO A 152 8.77 25.65 2.29
C PRO A 152 7.24 25.72 2.26
N ILE A 153 6.59 24.64 2.66
CA ILE A 153 5.13 24.61 2.76
C ILE A 153 4.69 25.43 3.97
N ASP A 154 5.52 25.51 5.02
CA ASP A 154 5.28 26.34 6.18
C ASP A 154 6.06 27.66 6.10
N GLN A 155 5.41 28.75 6.49
CA GLN A 155 6.06 30.06 6.58
C GLN A 155 7.11 30.14 7.70
N ALA A 156 7.11 29.19 8.62
CA ALA A 156 8.06 29.10 9.72
C ALA A 156 9.42 28.54 9.29
N GLY A 157 9.51 27.98 8.07
CA GLY A 157 10.77 27.41 7.53
C GLY A 157 11.29 26.21 8.33
N LEU A 158 10.40 25.55 9.08
CA LEU A 158 10.81 24.46 10.01
C LEU A 158 10.94 23.10 9.33
N ALA A 159 10.35 22.93 8.15
CA ALA A 159 10.48 21.70 7.38
C ALA A 159 11.05 22.01 5.99
N PRO A 160 12.23 21.50 5.62
CA PRO A 160 12.67 21.55 4.24
C PRO A 160 11.65 20.79 3.39
N PRO A 161 11.17 21.38 2.29
CA PRO A 161 10.10 20.77 1.49
C PRO A 161 10.50 19.42 0.91
N LEU A 162 11.75 19.28 0.50
CA LEU A 162 12.35 18.08 -0.05
C LEU A 162 13.80 18.01 0.38
N SER A 163 14.25 16.90 0.93
CA SER A 163 15.62 16.69 1.35
C SER A 163 16.07 15.27 1.03
N ASP A 164 17.29 15.16 0.54
CA ASP A 164 17.95 13.86 0.37
C ASP A 164 18.27 13.28 1.74
N ALA A 165 18.06 11.99 1.91
CA ALA A 165 18.36 11.34 3.18
C ALA A 165 18.46 9.82 3.09
N VAL A 166 19.18 9.28 4.08
CA VAL A 166 19.21 7.84 4.39
C VAL A 166 18.57 7.64 5.75
N ASN A 167 17.50 6.84 5.80
CA ASN A 167 16.75 6.60 7.03
C ASN A 167 16.19 5.17 7.13
N PHE A 168 16.02 4.70 8.36
CA PHE A 168 15.18 3.52 8.59
C PHE A 168 13.72 3.87 8.39
N ARG A 169 13.10 3.25 7.39
CA ARG A 169 11.66 3.38 7.15
C ARG A 169 10.85 2.56 8.14
N ARG A 170 11.32 1.35 8.43
CA ARG A 170 10.73 0.42 9.40
C ARG A 170 11.83 -0.40 10.07
N ALA A 171 11.66 -0.62 11.37
CA ALA A 171 12.47 -1.53 12.17
C ALA A 171 11.55 -2.23 13.15
N ARG A 172 10.96 -3.36 12.75
CA ARG A 172 9.87 -4.03 13.46
C ARG A 172 10.30 -5.34 14.08
N LEU A 173 9.83 -5.58 15.29
CA LEU A 173 9.87 -6.88 15.94
C LEU A 173 8.43 -7.37 16.11
N ARG A 174 8.17 -8.60 15.68
CA ARG A 174 6.87 -9.25 15.77
C ARG A 174 6.99 -10.52 16.59
N VAL A 175 6.04 -10.73 17.46
CA VAL A 175 5.80 -12.01 18.12
C VAL A 175 4.36 -12.39 17.86
N ASP A 176 4.12 -13.56 17.35
CA ASP A 176 2.79 -14.09 17.11
C ASP A 176 2.70 -15.54 17.58
N GLY A 177 1.50 -15.96 17.91
CA GLY A 177 1.28 -17.27 18.44
C GLY A 177 -0.10 -17.83 18.16
N ARG A 178 -0.21 -19.14 18.35
CA ARG A 178 -1.45 -19.88 18.23
C ARG A 178 -1.60 -20.82 19.41
N ARG A 179 -2.82 -20.96 19.92
CA ARG A 179 -3.16 -21.97 20.92
C ARG A 179 -4.36 -22.79 20.46
N GLY A 180 -4.13 -24.07 20.28
CA GLY A 180 -5.09 -24.97 19.63
C GLY A 180 -5.41 -24.45 18.23
N ASP A 181 -6.60 -24.79 17.72
CA ASP A 181 -7.04 -24.39 16.39
C ASP A 181 -7.87 -23.12 16.36
N GLN A 182 -8.26 -22.59 17.52
CA GLN A 182 -9.23 -21.52 17.64
C GLN A 182 -8.64 -20.15 17.97
N PHE A 183 -7.48 -20.09 18.66
CA PHE A 183 -6.97 -18.82 19.17
C PHE A 183 -5.63 -18.46 18.56
N ASP A 184 -5.55 -17.30 17.91
CA ASP A 184 -4.32 -16.70 17.43
C ASP A 184 -4.15 -15.31 18.06
N TRP A 185 -2.91 -14.87 18.17
CA TRP A 185 -2.57 -13.54 18.65
C TRP A 185 -1.32 -13.01 17.97
N ALA A 186 -1.18 -11.71 17.90
CA ALA A 186 0.04 -11.07 17.43
C ALA A 186 0.30 -9.77 18.18
N THR A 187 1.59 -9.47 18.33
CA THR A 187 2.09 -8.16 18.72
C THR A 187 3.25 -7.77 17.83
N GLU A 188 3.24 -6.54 17.31
CA GLU A 188 4.33 -6.00 16.51
C GLU A 188 4.65 -4.58 16.97
N TYR A 189 5.94 -4.29 17.17
CA TYR A 189 6.44 -3.00 17.59
C TYR A 189 7.42 -2.43 16.56
N ASP A 190 7.24 -1.16 16.15
CA ASP A 190 8.09 -0.47 15.18
C ASP A 190 9.04 0.50 15.88
N PHE A 191 10.31 0.12 16.00
CA PHE A 191 11.35 0.92 16.64
C PHE A 191 11.72 2.17 15.82
N ALA A 192 11.54 2.16 14.49
CA ALA A 192 11.85 3.33 13.66
C ALA A 192 10.99 4.53 14.05
N ASN A 193 9.73 4.30 14.43
CA ASN A 193 8.85 5.35 14.94
C ASN A 193 9.33 5.95 16.27
N GLN A 194 10.06 5.19 17.09
CA GLN A 194 10.63 5.68 18.35
C GLN A 194 11.94 6.43 18.17
N ILE A 195 12.77 6.03 17.20
CA ILE A 195 14.07 6.66 16.95
C ILE A 195 13.92 8.10 16.45
N ASN A 196 12.90 8.35 15.64
CA ASN A 196 12.62 9.67 15.06
C ASN A 196 11.57 10.42 15.90
N ALA A 197 11.94 10.91 17.08
CA ALA A 197 11.03 11.59 18.02
C ALA A 197 10.26 12.79 17.39
N LYS A 198 10.84 13.46 16.41
CA LYS A 198 10.18 14.54 15.65
C LYS A 198 8.96 14.05 14.85
N ASN A 199 8.96 12.79 14.48
CA ASN A 199 7.92 12.19 13.63
C ASN A 199 6.73 11.67 14.43
N GLN A 200 6.78 11.74 15.76
CA GLN A 200 5.85 11.08 16.66
C GLN A 200 4.70 11.96 17.16
N ILE A 201 4.69 13.23 16.78
CA ILE A 201 3.65 14.16 17.22
C ILE A 201 2.56 14.20 16.15
N ASP A 202 1.32 13.86 16.52
CA ASP A 202 0.17 14.09 15.67
C ASP A 202 -0.07 15.60 15.53
N PRO A 203 0.08 16.18 14.31
CA PRO A 203 -0.15 17.62 14.12
C PRO A 203 -1.58 18.06 14.39
N LEU A 204 -2.57 17.16 14.30
CA LEU A 204 -3.96 17.45 14.65
C LEU A 204 -4.17 17.48 16.16
N PHE A 205 -3.35 16.71 16.90
CA PHE A 205 -3.52 16.50 18.32
C PHE A 205 -2.16 16.54 19.03
N PRO A 206 -1.45 17.66 19.02
CA PRO A 206 -0.09 17.77 19.57
C PRO A 206 -0.01 17.44 21.08
N SER A 207 -1.14 17.51 21.79
CA SER A 207 -1.24 17.14 23.20
C SER A 207 -1.34 15.65 23.47
N GLN A 208 -1.45 14.79 22.45
CA GLN A 208 -1.62 13.34 22.63
C GLN A 208 -0.30 12.56 22.74
N GLY A 209 0.81 13.25 22.69
CA GLY A 209 2.13 12.62 22.78
C GLY A 209 2.60 11.95 21.47
N PRO A 210 3.64 11.12 21.54
CA PRO A 210 4.25 10.51 20.37
C PRO A 210 3.30 9.53 19.66
N LEU A 211 3.45 9.41 18.34
CA LEU A 211 2.73 8.40 17.56
C LEU A 211 3.04 7.00 18.10
N PRO A 212 2.04 6.11 18.18
CA PRO A 212 2.25 4.77 18.69
C PRO A 212 3.22 3.99 17.81
N ALA A 213 4.17 3.33 18.45
CA ALA A 213 5.06 2.39 17.79
C ALA A 213 4.45 1.00 17.63
N VAL A 214 3.38 0.70 18.36
CA VAL A 214 2.65 -0.57 18.26
C VAL A 214 1.82 -0.57 16.99
N THR A 215 2.02 -1.55 16.12
CA THR A 215 1.23 -1.79 14.92
C THR A 215 0.17 -2.86 15.18
N ASP A 216 0.49 -4.13 15.06
CA ASP A 216 -0.41 -5.21 15.46
C ASP A 216 -0.40 -5.43 16.96
N LEU A 217 -1.57 -5.49 17.58
CA LEU A 217 -1.77 -5.97 18.95
C LEU A 217 -3.18 -6.51 19.07
N TRP A 218 -3.37 -7.77 18.74
CA TRP A 218 -4.72 -8.34 18.65
C TRP A 218 -4.76 -9.81 19.10
N LEU A 219 -5.97 -10.22 19.48
CA LEU A 219 -6.38 -11.59 19.69
C LEU A 219 -7.46 -11.94 18.65
N ARG A 220 -7.38 -13.13 18.06
CA ARG A 220 -8.38 -13.67 17.13
C ARG A 220 -8.91 -15.00 17.63
N MET A 221 -10.22 -15.19 17.49
CA MET A 221 -10.91 -16.45 17.67
C MET A 221 -11.48 -16.89 16.31
N SER A 222 -11.15 -18.09 15.88
CA SER A 222 -11.65 -18.73 14.65
C SER A 222 -12.86 -19.61 14.92
N ASP A 223 -13.56 -20.02 13.87
CA ASP A 223 -14.72 -20.92 13.90
C ASP A 223 -15.90 -20.42 14.73
N VAL A 224 -16.05 -19.09 14.81
CA VAL A 224 -17.22 -18.47 15.44
C VAL A 224 -18.43 -18.67 14.53
N PRO A 225 -19.53 -19.28 15.02
CA PRO A 225 -20.72 -19.52 14.22
C PRO A 225 -21.21 -18.24 13.53
N LEU A 226 -21.48 -18.29 12.21
CA LEU A 226 -21.90 -17.20 11.32
C LEU A 226 -20.83 -16.12 11.07
N LEU A 227 -19.95 -15.82 12.01
CA LEU A 227 -18.97 -14.76 11.93
C LEU A 227 -17.61 -15.23 11.35
N GLY A 228 -17.35 -16.55 11.37
CA GLY A 228 -16.08 -17.12 10.93
C GLY A 228 -14.94 -16.82 11.90
N ALA A 229 -14.13 -15.81 11.67
CA ALA A 229 -13.08 -15.37 12.59
C ALA A 229 -13.40 -13.99 13.15
N VAL A 230 -13.28 -13.83 14.47
CA VAL A 230 -13.45 -12.55 15.17
C VAL A 230 -12.11 -12.11 15.73
N ARG A 231 -11.71 -10.87 15.44
CA ARG A 231 -10.45 -10.27 15.90
C ARG A 231 -10.73 -9.04 16.75
N VAL A 232 -10.05 -8.91 17.89
CA VAL A 232 -10.16 -7.78 18.82
C VAL A 232 -8.77 -7.22 19.09
N GLY A 233 -8.61 -5.91 19.04
CA GLY A 233 -7.36 -5.22 19.37
C GLY A 233 -6.95 -4.20 18.30
N ASN A 234 -5.67 -3.79 18.33
CA ASN A 234 -5.12 -2.85 17.37
C ASN A 234 -4.78 -3.58 16.07
N GLN A 235 -5.41 -3.20 14.98
CA GLN A 235 -5.38 -3.91 13.71
C GLN A 235 -5.67 -2.95 12.55
N LYS A 236 -5.45 -3.37 11.32
CA LYS A 236 -5.92 -2.64 10.15
C LYS A 236 -7.42 -2.83 9.99
N ASP A 237 -8.15 -1.76 9.72
CA ASP A 237 -9.56 -1.85 9.37
C ASP A 237 -9.74 -2.36 7.93
N PRO A 238 -10.84 -3.04 7.60
CA PRO A 238 -11.06 -3.66 6.30
C PRO A 238 -11.46 -2.63 5.22
N PHE A 239 -10.54 -1.74 4.84
CA PHE A 239 -10.75 -0.73 3.82
C PHE A 239 -9.52 -0.58 2.93
N GLY A 240 -9.64 -1.03 1.66
CA GLY A 240 -8.59 -0.91 0.65
C GLY A 240 -7.62 -2.10 0.59
N TYR A 241 -7.35 -2.56 -0.62
CA TYR A 241 -6.47 -3.69 -0.92
C TYR A 241 -5.02 -3.40 -0.54
N GLU A 242 -4.48 -2.23 -0.99
CA GLU A 242 -3.10 -1.84 -0.71
C GLU A 242 -2.87 -1.59 0.79
N HIS A 243 -3.91 -1.07 1.49
CA HIS A 243 -3.87 -0.92 2.94
C HIS A 243 -3.67 -2.25 3.64
N LEU A 244 -4.49 -3.24 3.30
CA LEU A 244 -4.44 -4.57 3.90
C LEU A 244 -3.19 -5.35 3.51
N SER A 245 -2.59 -5.04 2.34
CA SER A 245 -1.35 -5.67 1.88
C SER A 245 -0.19 -5.38 2.83
N SER A 246 0.66 -6.41 3.02
CA SER A 246 1.83 -6.29 3.88
C SER A 246 2.87 -5.35 3.27
N CYS A 247 3.52 -4.52 4.10
CA CYS A 247 4.67 -3.73 3.66
C CYS A 247 5.89 -4.57 3.24
N ARG A 248 5.89 -5.87 3.59
CA ARG A 248 6.89 -6.85 3.13
C ARG A 248 6.75 -7.22 1.66
N THR A 249 5.54 -7.05 1.09
CA THR A 249 5.19 -7.53 -0.26
C THR A 249 4.80 -6.42 -1.24
N LEU A 250 4.90 -5.15 -0.83
CA LEU A 250 4.65 -4.01 -1.72
C LEU A 250 5.64 -4.01 -2.89
N ASP A 251 5.16 -3.66 -4.08
CA ASP A 251 5.98 -3.58 -5.29
C ASP A 251 6.77 -2.27 -5.39
N PHE A 252 6.39 -1.25 -4.61
CA PHE A 252 7.05 0.04 -4.50
C PHE A 252 7.48 0.34 -3.07
N MET A 253 8.38 1.29 -2.89
CA MET A 253 8.85 1.71 -1.57
C MET A 253 7.70 2.22 -0.71
N GLU A 254 6.81 3.04 -1.29
CA GLU A 254 5.65 3.59 -0.58
C GLU A 254 4.33 3.24 -1.26
N ARG A 255 3.25 3.32 -0.49
CA ARG A 255 1.88 3.16 -0.98
C ARG A 255 1.45 4.34 -1.83
N SER A 256 0.31 4.19 -2.49
CA SER A 256 -0.30 5.22 -3.35
C SER A 256 -0.66 6.50 -2.59
N PHE A 257 -0.83 7.60 -3.31
CA PHE A 257 -1.23 8.89 -2.74
C PHE A 257 -2.56 8.81 -2.00
N CYS A 258 -3.53 8.07 -2.55
CA CYS A 258 -4.84 7.91 -1.94
C CYS A 258 -4.78 7.10 -0.64
N GLN A 259 -3.88 6.14 -0.53
CA GLN A 259 -3.65 5.41 0.71
C GLN A 259 -3.19 6.36 1.83
N ASP A 260 -2.21 7.23 1.56
CA ASP A 260 -1.72 8.19 2.54
C ASP A 260 -2.79 9.24 2.91
N ALA A 261 -3.60 9.69 1.93
CA ALA A 261 -4.60 10.73 2.15
C ALA A 261 -5.84 10.24 2.90
N PHE A 262 -6.31 9.02 2.64
CA PHE A 262 -7.64 8.57 3.07
C PHE A 262 -7.63 7.47 4.11
N VAL A 263 -6.60 6.62 4.15
CA VAL A 263 -6.65 5.42 4.99
C VAL A 263 -5.90 5.59 6.30
N GLY A 264 -4.87 6.36 6.33
CA GLY A 264 -4.21 6.63 7.58
C GLY A 264 -2.82 7.21 7.42
N PRO A 265 -2.69 8.52 7.57
CA PRO A 265 -1.39 9.17 7.58
C PRO A 265 -0.56 8.83 8.82
N PHE A 266 -1.17 8.27 9.86
CA PHE A 266 -0.54 7.93 11.13
C PHE A 266 -0.56 6.43 11.37
N ASN A 267 0.51 5.90 11.94
CA ASN A 267 0.65 4.50 12.33
C ASN A 267 0.29 3.48 11.23
N ASP A 268 0.55 3.81 9.97
CA ASP A 268 0.24 2.96 8.80
C ASP A 268 -1.23 2.46 8.75
N GLY A 269 -2.18 3.18 9.40
CA GLY A 269 -3.61 2.86 9.42
C GLY A 269 -4.02 1.77 10.41
N PHE A 270 -3.22 1.48 11.43
CA PHE A 270 -3.63 0.59 12.52
C PHE A 270 -4.50 1.32 13.53
N VAL A 271 -5.64 0.71 13.88
CA VAL A 271 -6.64 1.27 14.78
C VAL A 271 -7.17 0.19 15.73
N PRO A 272 -7.51 0.54 16.99
CA PRO A 272 -8.13 -0.42 17.92
C PRO A 272 -9.59 -0.65 17.54
N GLY A 273 -10.02 -1.91 17.61
CA GLY A 273 -11.41 -2.26 17.28
C GLY A 273 -11.69 -3.75 17.36
N ILE A 274 -12.88 -4.09 16.89
CA ILE A 274 -13.35 -5.48 16.72
C ILE A 274 -13.77 -5.66 15.26
N SER A 275 -13.30 -6.73 14.62
CA SER A 275 -13.74 -7.13 13.29
C SER A 275 -14.14 -8.60 13.25
N ALA A 276 -15.01 -8.93 12.31
CA ALA A 276 -15.37 -10.29 11.96
C ALA A 276 -15.16 -10.49 10.46
N ARG A 277 -14.71 -11.69 10.07
CA ARG A 277 -14.53 -12.07 8.68
C ARG A 277 -15.00 -13.48 8.43
N ASN A 278 -15.62 -13.69 7.27
CA ASN A 278 -16.07 -14.98 6.82
C ASN A 278 -16.10 -15.03 5.28
N GLY A 279 -16.38 -16.18 4.72
CA GLY A 279 -16.47 -16.36 3.29
C GLY A 279 -17.05 -17.73 2.90
N THR A 280 -17.06 -18.00 1.61
CA THR A 280 -17.43 -19.30 1.09
C THR A 280 -16.33 -20.32 1.35
N ALA A 281 -16.70 -21.60 1.43
CA ALA A 281 -15.75 -22.69 1.72
C ALA A 281 -14.66 -22.85 0.65
N ASP A 282 -14.90 -22.39 -0.57
CA ASP A 282 -13.89 -22.34 -1.65
C ASP A 282 -13.02 -21.07 -1.62
N GLY A 283 -13.28 -20.14 -0.69
CA GLY A 283 -12.57 -18.89 -0.56
C GLY A 283 -12.78 -17.89 -1.69
N LEU A 284 -13.71 -18.16 -2.64
CA LEU A 284 -13.91 -17.29 -3.80
C LEU A 284 -14.75 -16.05 -3.49
N LEU A 285 -15.52 -16.06 -2.42
CA LEU A 285 -16.24 -14.91 -1.90
C LEU A 285 -15.91 -14.73 -0.42
N GLY A 286 -15.47 -13.55 -0.05
CA GLY A 286 -15.16 -13.22 1.32
C GLY A 286 -15.68 -11.84 1.73
N TRP A 287 -15.87 -11.66 3.03
CA TRP A 287 -16.21 -10.38 3.62
C TRP A 287 -15.48 -10.19 4.95
N GLU A 288 -15.21 -8.95 5.26
CA GLU A 288 -14.74 -8.51 6.56
C GLU A 288 -15.46 -7.22 6.94
N ALA A 289 -15.88 -7.09 8.21
CA ALA A 289 -16.52 -5.88 8.71
C ALA A 289 -16.21 -5.71 10.20
N GLY A 290 -16.18 -4.46 10.66
CA GLY A 290 -15.85 -4.18 12.06
C GLY A 290 -16.20 -2.78 12.50
N GLU A 291 -16.11 -2.60 13.82
CA GLU A 291 -16.24 -1.33 14.50
C GLU A 291 -14.91 -0.98 15.16
N PHE A 292 -14.45 0.25 14.94
CA PHE A 292 -13.12 0.70 15.35
C PHE A 292 -13.21 2.07 16.02
N ALA A 293 -12.27 2.36 16.89
CA ALA A 293 -12.08 3.73 17.39
C ALA A 293 -11.20 4.51 16.40
N ASN A 294 -11.67 5.67 15.94
CA ASN A 294 -10.90 6.56 15.07
C ASN A 294 -9.78 7.26 15.86
N THR A 295 -8.77 6.50 16.23
CA THR A 295 -7.62 6.96 17.00
C THR A 295 -6.37 6.17 16.63
N ALA A 296 -5.21 6.83 16.66
CA ALA A 296 -3.93 6.15 16.53
C ALA A 296 -3.41 5.59 17.87
N ALA A 297 -4.07 5.86 18.99
CA ALA A 297 -3.65 5.35 20.31
C ALA A 297 -4.13 3.90 20.50
N PRO A 298 -3.22 2.90 20.56
CA PRO A 298 -3.60 1.50 20.74
C PRO A 298 -4.06 1.18 22.19
N PHE A 299 -3.79 2.08 23.12
CA PHE A 299 -4.13 1.92 24.55
C PHE A 299 -4.76 3.21 25.09
N GLY A 300 -5.66 3.04 26.07
CA GLY A 300 -6.17 4.17 26.85
C GLY A 300 -6.96 5.19 26.04
N PHE A 301 -7.65 4.77 24.99
CA PHE A 301 -8.52 5.64 24.21
C PHE A 301 -9.86 5.86 24.94
N SER A 302 -10.46 7.03 24.69
CA SER A 302 -11.77 7.38 25.22
C SER A 302 -12.77 7.52 24.07
N ASP A 303 -13.91 6.86 24.19
CA ASP A 303 -15.01 6.94 23.21
C ASP A 303 -15.76 8.27 23.28
N PHE A 304 -15.61 9.01 24.40
CA PHE A 304 -16.36 10.25 24.65
C PHE A 304 -15.92 11.43 23.77
N ALA A 305 -14.75 11.36 23.15
CA ALA A 305 -14.28 12.41 22.24
C ALA A 305 -14.85 12.29 20.81
N GLY A 306 -15.80 11.39 20.57
CA GLY A 306 -16.22 10.98 19.23
C GLY A 306 -15.17 10.12 18.56
N GLY A 307 -15.47 9.60 17.38
CA GLY A 307 -14.49 8.88 16.61
C GLY A 307 -14.74 7.39 16.54
N SER A 308 -16.01 6.97 16.52
CA SER A 308 -16.38 5.64 16.05
C SER A 308 -16.21 5.56 14.53
N MET A 309 -15.81 4.39 14.06
CA MET A 309 -15.60 4.10 12.66
C MET A 309 -16.08 2.69 12.35
N THR A 310 -17.10 2.57 11.51
CA THR A 310 -17.54 1.30 10.96
C THR A 310 -16.92 1.12 9.58
N SER A 311 -16.29 -0.01 9.34
CA SER A 311 -15.64 -0.33 8.07
C SER A 311 -16.00 -1.74 7.62
N GLY A 312 -16.13 -1.95 6.31
CA GLY A 312 -16.41 -3.25 5.75
C GLY A 312 -15.94 -3.39 4.30
N ARG A 313 -15.63 -4.63 3.93
CA ARG A 313 -15.10 -5.01 2.62
C ARG A 313 -15.73 -6.33 2.17
N VAL A 314 -16.07 -6.42 0.89
CA VAL A 314 -16.51 -7.66 0.24
C VAL A 314 -15.63 -7.91 -0.97
N VAL A 315 -15.18 -9.14 -1.13
CA VAL A 315 -14.29 -9.57 -2.23
C VAL A 315 -14.92 -10.74 -2.96
N TRP A 316 -14.84 -10.69 -4.27
CA TRP A 316 -15.19 -11.79 -5.16
C TRP A 316 -14.01 -12.13 -6.08
N VAL A 317 -13.66 -13.40 -6.15
CA VAL A 317 -12.57 -13.93 -6.97
C VAL A 317 -13.15 -14.84 -8.07
N PRO A 318 -13.67 -14.26 -9.19
CA PRO A 318 -14.33 -15.03 -10.24
C PRO A 318 -13.40 -15.98 -11.00
N THR A 319 -12.07 -15.75 -10.93
CA THR A 319 -11.08 -16.60 -11.56
C THR A 319 -9.94 -16.85 -10.58
N TYR A 320 -9.67 -18.10 -10.28
CA TYR A 320 -8.52 -18.56 -9.50
C TYR A 320 -8.06 -19.89 -10.04
N GLU A 321 -6.94 -19.90 -10.76
CA GLU A 321 -6.39 -21.09 -11.40
C GLU A 321 -4.88 -21.14 -11.14
N ASP A 322 -4.31 -22.36 -11.10
CA ASP A 322 -2.87 -22.61 -10.92
C ASP A 322 -2.30 -21.84 -9.70
N ASP A 323 -2.92 -21.96 -8.53
CA ASP A 323 -2.52 -21.28 -7.27
C ASP A 323 -2.40 -19.76 -7.40
N GLY A 324 -3.31 -19.15 -8.15
CA GLY A 324 -3.36 -17.70 -8.35
C GLY A 324 -2.47 -17.19 -9.50
N ARG A 325 -1.84 -18.05 -10.27
CA ARG A 325 -1.12 -17.64 -11.50
C ARG A 325 -2.03 -17.05 -12.56
N ARG A 326 -3.32 -17.43 -12.54
CA ARG A 326 -4.41 -16.79 -13.29
C ARG A 326 -5.49 -16.40 -12.29
N LEU A 327 -5.60 -15.11 -12.08
CA LEU A 327 -6.45 -14.53 -11.05
C LEU A 327 -7.24 -13.35 -11.61
N LEU A 328 -8.48 -13.25 -11.18
CA LEU A 328 -9.24 -12.01 -11.20
C LEU A 328 -9.90 -11.84 -9.83
N HIS A 329 -9.65 -10.72 -9.17
CA HIS A 329 -10.23 -10.31 -7.91
C HIS A 329 -10.93 -8.97 -8.11
N ILE A 330 -12.13 -8.85 -7.57
CA ILE A 330 -12.93 -7.63 -7.55
C ILE A 330 -13.36 -7.40 -6.10
N GLY A 331 -13.10 -6.22 -5.56
CA GLY A 331 -13.48 -5.86 -4.20
C GLY A 331 -14.20 -4.52 -4.13
N LEU A 332 -15.05 -4.40 -3.12
CA LEU A 332 -15.72 -3.16 -2.73
C LEU A 332 -15.59 -2.98 -1.23
N ALA A 333 -15.28 -1.76 -0.81
CA ALA A 333 -15.15 -1.39 0.59
C ALA A 333 -15.94 -0.14 0.90
N GLY A 334 -16.45 -0.05 2.12
CA GLY A 334 -17.15 1.12 2.65
C GLY A 334 -16.66 1.44 4.05
N ARG A 335 -16.55 2.73 4.36
CA ARG A 335 -16.23 3.22 5.70
C ARG A 335 -17.14 4.39 6.02
N THR A 336 -17.69 4.39 7.21
CA THR A 336 -18.37 5.55 7.78
C THR A 336 -17.74 5.86 9.14
N MET A 337 -17.45 7.13 9.41
CA MET A 337 -16.84 7.51 10.67
C MET A 337 -17.29 8.88 11.14
N GLN A 338 -17.33 9.05 12.44
CA GLN A 338 -17.43 10.34 13.07
C GLN A 338 -16.01 10.89 13.27
N PRO A 339 -15.68 12.06 12.72
CA PRO A 339 -14.37 12.65 12.95
C PRO A 339 -14.11 12.89 14.45
N ARG A 340 -12.93 12.50 14.91
CA ARG A 340 -12.56 12.69 16.31
C ARG A 340 -12.48 14.17 16.64
N ASN A 341 -13.14 14.59 17.71
CA ASN A 341 -13.32 16.01 18.07
C ASN A 341 -13.97 16.85 16.94
N GLY A 342 -14.67 16.19 16.00
CA GLY A 342 -15.22 16.86 14.83
C GLY A 342 -14.18 17.33 13.81
N LEU A 343 -12.92 16.85 13.86
CA LEU A 343 -11.82 17.36 13.04
C LEU A 343 -11.27 16.27 12.12
N VAL A 344 -10.94 16.67 10.90
CA VAL A 344 -10.30 15.82 9.89
C VAL A 344 -9.29 16.62 9.06
N ARG A 345 -8.24 15.95 8.59
CA ARG A 345 -7.27 16.53 7.67
C ARG A 345 -6.89 15.48 6.63
N PHE A 346 -6.96 15.85 5.36
CA PHE A 346 -6.52 15.02 4.24
C PHE A 346 -5.19 15.54 3.73
N ARG A 347 -4.19 14.66 3.62
CA ARG A 347 -2.88 15.04 3.11
C ARG A 347 -2.17 13.86 2.49
N SER A 348 -1.25 14.13 1.58
CA SER A 348 -0.39 13.14 0.96
C SER A 348 1.04 13.62 0.84
N ARG A 349 1.99 12.71 1.09
CA ARG A 349 3.43 12.95 1.09
C ARG A 349 4.16 12.53 -0.18
N GLY A 350 3.43 12.13 -1.19
CA GLY A 350 4.02 11.68 -2.45
C GLY A 350 4.47 10.22 -2.45
N GLY A 351 5.15 9.82 -3.52
CA GLY A 351 5.50 8.42 -3.80
C GLY A 351 6.79 7.91 -3.13
N LEU A 352 7.60 8.80 -2.55
CA LEU A 352 8.80 8.46 -1.78
C LEU A 352 8.79 9.23 -0.47
N TRP A 353 9.29 8.59 0.59
CA TRP A 353 9.34 9.18 1.92
C TRP A 353 10.76 9.09 2.49
N ASN A 354 11.08 10.08 3.31
CA ASN A 354 12.32 10.16 4.05
C ASN A 354 12.13 9.62 5.47
N GLY A 355 12.15 8.29 5.62
CA GLY A 355 11.94 7.62 6.89
C GLY A 355 10.47 7.35 7.25
N PRO A 356 10.13 7.17 8.55
CA PRO A 356 8.78 6.88 9.02
C PRO A 356 7.79 8.02 8.73
N PRO A 357 6.47 7.76 8.75
CA PRO A 357 5.47 8.81 8.63
C PRO A 357 5.69 9.90 9.68
N GLY A 358 5.78 11.15 9.24
CA GLY A 358 5.98 12.26 10.18
C GLY A 358 6.14 13.60 9.49
N PRO A 359 6.40 14.67 10.28
CA PRO A 359 6.51 16.03 9.79
C PRO A 359 7.74 16.27 8.90
N ASP A 360 8.78 15.44 9.01
CA ASP A 360 9.99 15.58 8.18
C ASP A 360 9.78 15.11 6.74
N ASN A 361 8.67 14.44 6.44
CA ASN A 361 8.30 14.07 5.08
C ASN A 361 7.53 15.20 4.40
N ALA A 362 8.00 15.63 3.25
CA ALA A 362 7.37 16.69 2.48
C ALA A 362 5.92 16.37 2.14
N ILE A 363 5.01 17.29 2.45
CA ILE A 363 3.59 17.18 2.11
C ILE A 363 3.41 17.71 0.70
N TYR A 364 2.79 16.92 -0.17
CA TYR A 364 2.53 17.29 -1.56
C TYR A 364 1.13 17.86 -1.78
N ALA A 365 0.14 17.37 -1.04
CA ALA A 365 -1.22 17.88 -1.05
C ALA A 365 -1.77 17.91 0.39
N ASP A 366 -2.57 18.94 0.74
CA ASP A 366 -3.05 19.16 2.10
C ASP A 366 -4.32 20.00 2.11
N SER A 367 -5.44 19.45 2.58
CA SER A 367 -6.69 20.19 2.74
C SER A 367 -6.66 21.23 3.87
N GLY A 368 -5.65 21.17 4.75
CA GLY A 368 -5.75 21.78 6.07
C GLY A 368 -6.72 21.02 6.98
N VAL A 369 -6.88 21.50 8.19
CA VAL A 369 -7.81 20.91 9.15
C VAL A 369 -9.21 21.45 8.88
N LEU A 370 -10.16 20.55 8.66
CA LEU A 370 -11.58 20.83 8.49
C LEU A 370 -12.34 20.30 9.70
N SER A 371 -13.39 20.98 10.10
CA SER A 371 -14.42 20.37 10.96
C SER A 371 -15.47 19.69 10.09
N GLY A 372 -16.16 18.68 10.65
CA GLY A 372 -17.26 18.01 9.98
C GLY A 372 -18.02 17.08 10.91
N SER A 373 -19.26 16.76 10.56
CA SER A 373 -20.13 15.90 11.38
C SER A 373 -19.89 14.41 11.12
N TRP A 374 -19.78 14.02 9.86
CA TRP A 374 -19.56 12.66 9.39
C TRP A 374 -18.66 12.62 8.18
N GLN A 375 -17.93 11.52 8.06
CA GLN A 375 -17.17 11.18 6.86
C GLN A 375 -17.63 9.81 6.34
N ASN A 376 -18.01 9.74 5.07
CA ASN A 376 -18.27 8.49 4.37
C ASN A 376 -17.22 8.28 3.29
N MET A 377 -16.80 7.03 3.11
CA MET A 377 -15.84 6.64 2.08
C MET A 377 -16.32 5.40 1.35
N LEU A 378 -16.04 5.35 0.06
CA LEU A 378 -16.21 4.16 -0.77
C LEU A 378 -14.90 3.84 -1.46
N GLY A 379 -14.58 2.56 -1.55
CA GLY A 379 -13.41 2.02 -2.23
C GLY A 379 -13.81 0.91 -3.22
N ALA A 380 -13.15 0.88 -4.36
CA ALA A 380 -13.27 -0.21 -5.34
C ALA A 380 -11.87 -0.75 -5.66
N GLU A 381 -11.76 -2.06 -5.80
CA GLU A 381 -10.49 -2.78 -6.00
C GLU A 381 -10.59 -3.73 -7.18
N LEU A 382 -9.52 -3.79 -7.96
CA LEU A 382 -9.34 -4.76 -9.04
C LEU A 382 -7.93 -5.31 -8.98
N VAL A 383 -7.81 -6.64 -8.91
CA VAL A 383 -6.51 -7.31 -8.96
C VAL A 383 -6.56 -8.43 -9.99
N ALA A 384 -5.51 -8.55 -10.79
CA ALA A 384 -5.40 -9.58 -11.80
C ALA A 384 -3.99 -10.12 -11.91
N SER A 385 -3.85 -11.39 -12.28
CA SER A 385 -2.56 -12.00 -12.66
C SER A 385 -2.69 -12.93 -13.86
N ALA A 386 -1.62 -13.02 -14.63
CA ALA A 386 -1.48 -13.97 -15.73
C ALA A 386 0.00 -14.39 -15.86
N GLY A 387 0.38 -15.46 -15.17
CA GLY A 387 1.76 -15.93 -15.10
C GLY A 387 2.69 -14.89 -14.43
N PRO A 388 3.75 -14.43 -15.11
CA PRO A 388 4.68 -13.45 -14.55
C PRO A 388 4.13 -12.03 -14.49
N TRP A 389 3.02 -11.74 -15.12
CA TRP A 389 2.36 -10.45 -15.09
C TRP A 389 1.33 -10.36 -13.98
N SER A 390 1.29 -9.23 -13.26
CA SER A 390 0.21 -8.88 -12.35
C SER A 390 -0.15 -7.40 -12.44
N MET A 391 -1.37 -7.10 -12.01
CA MET A 391 -1.93 -5.75 -11.98
C MET A 391 -2.79 -5.60 -10.74
N GLN A 392 -2.78 -4.41 -10.13
CA GLN A 392 -3.77 -3.99 -9.15
C GLN A 392 -4.17 -2.53 -9.36
N ALA A 393 -5.40 -2.21 -9.00
CA ALA A 393 -5.94 -0.86 -9.08
C ALA A 393 -6.93 -0.65 -7.95
N GLU A 394 -6.96 0.57 -7.42
CA GLU A 394 -7.97 1.01 -6.46
C GLU A 394 -8.43 2.42 -6.77
N TYR A 395 -9.66 2.71 -6.38
CA TYR A 395 -10.25 4.04 -6.41
C TYR A 395 -10.98 4.30 -5.10
N PHE A 396 -10.80 5.52 -4.54
CA PHE A 396 -11.45 5.97 -3.33
C PHE A 396 -12.19 7.29 -3.56
N GLY A 397 -13.40 7.38 -3.00
CA GLY A 397 -14.15 8.62 -2.84
C GLY A 397 -14.43 8.87 -1.36
N SER A 398 -14.29 10.11 -0.91
CA SER A 398 -14.51 10.54 0.47
C SER A 398 -15.42 11.77 0.52
N TRP A 399 -16.48 11.70 1.31
CA TRP A 399 -17.44 12.78 1.55
C TRP A 399 -17.36 13.19 3.02
N LEU A 400 -17.05 14.46 3.28
CA LEU A 400 -17.11 15.07 4.60
C LEU A 400 -18.33 15.98 4.66
N TYR A 401 -19.27 15.70 5.56
CA TYR A 401 -20.52 16.44 5.69
C TYR A 401 -20.40 17.54 6.72
N ASP A 402 -21.20 18.61 6.52
CA ASP A 402 -21.24 19.81 7.37
C ASP A 402 -19.85 20.38 7.63
N ALA A 403 -19.02 20.38 6.59
CA ALA A 403 -17.64 20.81 6.69
C ALA A 403 -17.54 22.32 6.88
N ALA A 404 -16.59 22.73 7.71
CA ALA A 404 -16.15 24.10 7.81
C ALA A 404 -14.62 24.19 7.95
N THR A 405 -14.05 25.30 7.50
CA THR A 405 -12.64 25.59 7.71
C THR A 405 -12.35 25.88 9.19
N THR A 406 -11.14 25.60 9.65
CA THR A 406 -10.75 25.84 11.05
C THR A 406 -9.50 26.70 11.15
N ASP A 407 -9.23 27.22 12.34
CA ASP A 407 -7.98 27.87 12.72
C ASP A 407 -6.99 26.90 13.41
N ILE A 408 -7.30 25.59 13.38
CA ILE A 408 -6.52 24.56 14.05
C ILE A 408 -5.42 24.06 13.11
N GLY A 409 -4.23 23.89 13.66
CA GLY A 409 -3.07 23.40 12.93
C GLY A 409 -2.33 24.46 12.12
N PRO A 410 -1.30 24.09 11.39
CA PRO A 410 -0.51 25.01 10.59
C PRO A 410 -1.29 25.41 9.33
N LEU A 411 -2.04 26.53 9.38
CA LEU A 411 -2.72 27.10 8.21
C LEU A 411 -1.76 27.36 7.05
N SER A 412 -0.49 27.59 7.35
CA SER A 412 0.58 27.78 6.36
C SER A 412 0.87 26.54 5.51
N THR A 413 0.47 25.33 5.94
CA THR A 413 0.66 24.09 5.19
C THR A 413 -0.57 23.66 4.39
N ALA A 414 -1.73 24.25 4.67
CA ALA A 414 -2.97 23.96 3.94
C ALA A 414 -2.93 24.54 2.52
N GLY A 415 -3.62 23.91 1.60
CA GLY A 415 -3.95 24.48 0.32
C GLY A 415 -4.85 25.73 0.46
N TRP A 416 -5.27 26.30 -0.67
CA TRP A 416 -6.16 27.46 -0.61
C TRP A 416 -7.52 27.07 -0.03
N GLN A 417 -8.00 27.85 0.95
CA GLN A 417 -9.31 27.73 1.57
C GLN A 417 -9.85 29.09 2.01
N PRO A 418 -11.18 29.21 2.23
CA PRO A 418 -11.77 30.41 2.83
C PRO A 418 -11.22 30.68 4.25
N PRO A 419 -11.50 31.88 4.81
CA PRO A 419 -11.13 32.18 6.20
C PRO A 419 -11.61 31.11 7.17
N PRO A 420 -10.88 30.86 8.27
CA PRO A 420 -11.30 29.93 9.31
C PRO A 420 -12.70 30.23 9.86
N GLY A 421 -13.45 29.17 10.17
CA GLY A 421 -14.83 29.23 10.61
C GLY A 421 -15.87 29.38 9.49
N THR A 422 -15.44 29.32 8.21
CA THR A 422 -16.37 29.40 7.07
C THR A 422 -16.99 28.03 6.81
N PRO A 423 -18.36 27.89 6.86
CA PRO A 423 -19.03 26.68 6.41
C PRO A 423 -18.82 26.47 4.91
N VAL A 424 -18.40 25.27 4.52
CA VAL A 424 -18.15 24.89 3.13
C VAL A 424 -19.08 23.77 2.65
N GLY A 425 -19.98 23.29 3.51
CA GLY A 425 -20.97 22.28 3.19
C GLY A 425 -20.40 20.87 3.10
N THR A 426 -20.79 20.10 2.09
CA THR A 426 -20.23 18.77 1.87
C THR A 426 -19.00 18.90 0.99
N VAL A 427 -17.87 18.39 1.46
CA VAL A 427 -16.59 18.35 0.72
C VAL A 427 -16.37 16.95 0.17
N PHE A 428 -16.05 16.84 -1.12
CA PHE A 428 -15.75 15.60 -1.81
C PHE A 428 -14.30 15.56 -2.29
N TYR A 429 -13.57 14.54 -1.86
CA TYR A 429 -12.22 14.25 -2.32
C TYR A 429 -12.13 12.85 -2.90
N GLN A 430 -11.20 12.66 -3.84
CA GLN A 430 -11.05 11.39 -4.52
C GLN A 430 -9.59 11.11 -4.90
N GLY A 431 -9.29 9.83 -5.08
CA GLY A 431 -7.99 9.39 -5.54
C GLY A 431 -8.01 7.94 -5.96
N GLY A 432 -6.97 7.53 -6.65
CA GLY A 432 -6.82 6.16 -7.09
C GLY A 432 -5.45 5.89 -7.69
N TYR A 433 -5.19 4.63 -7.94
CA TYR A 433 -3.98 4.22 -8.64
C TYR A 433 -4.24 2.99 -9.52
N VAL A 434 -3.37 2.80 -10.47
CA VAL A 434 -3.23 1.57 -11.25
C VAL A 434 -1.76 1.22 -11.28
N GLU A 435 -1.42 0.00 -10.90
CA GLU A 435 -0.06 -0.51 -11.02
C GLU A 435 -0.01 -1.83 -11.75
N THR A 436 1.09 -2.08 -12.42
CA THR A 436 1.37 -3.33 -13.12
C THR A 436 2.79 -3.76 -12.84
N THR A 437 2.98 -5.07 -12.74
CA THR A 437 4.30 -5.67 -12.52
C THR A 437 4.54 -6.83 -13.46
N TYR A 438 5.82 -7.10 -13.74
CA TYR A 438 6.24 -8.21 -14.56
C TYR A 438 7.54 -8.82 -14.04
N PHE A 439 7.53 -10.11 -13.72
CA PHE A 439 8.74 -10.85 -13.37
C PHE A 439 9.55 -11.16 -14.62
N LEU A 440 10.69 -10.49 -14.76
CA LEU A 440 11.63 -10.68 -15.88
C LEU A 440 12.25 -12.09 -15.87
N THR A 441 12.35 -12.70 -14.70
CA THR A 441 12.89 -14.05 -14.47
C THR A 441 11.81 -15.13 -14.51
N GLY A 442 10.54 -14.75 -14.70
CA GLY A 442 9.43 -15.65 -15.00
C GLY A 442 8.70 -16.22 -13.77
N GLU A 443 8.95 -15.71 -12.56
CA GLU A 443 8.15 -16.01 -11.37
C GLU A 443 6.70 -15.51 -11.57
N SER A 444 5.81 -15.90 -10.65
CA SER A 444 4.45 -15.38 -10.55
C SER A 444 4.17 -14.97 -9.11
N ARG A 445 3.26 -14.02 -8.95
CA ARG A 445 2.73 -13.71 -7.61
C ARG A 445 1.84 -14.85 -7.15
N THR A 446 2.00 -15.23 -5.89
CA THR A 446 1.07 -16.08 -5.17
C THR A 446 -0.07 -15.24 -4.60
N TYR A 447 -1.25 -15.84 -4.45
CA TYR A 447 -2.42 -15.14 -3.93
C TYR A 447 -3.08 -15.99 -2.84
N SER A 448 -3.29 -15.39 -1.69
CA SER A 448 -4.00 -16.02 -0.57
C SER A 448 -5.50 -15.82 -0.72
N LEU A 449 -6.26 -16.89 -0.92
CA LEU A 449 -7.73 -16.85 -0.88
C LEU A 449 -8.26 -16.58 0.53
N LEU A 450 -7.50 -16.89 1.56
CA LEU A 450 -7.89 -16.60 2.94
C LEU A 450 -7.82 -15.11 3.24
N GLU A 451 -6.75 -14.44 2.76
CA GLU A 451 -6.49 -13.03 3.02
C GLU A 451 -7.02 -12.12 1.89
N HIS A 452 -7.45 -12.69 0.77
CA HIS A 452 -7.84 -11.99 -0.45
C HIS A 452 -6.82 -10.92 -0.87
N ARG A 453 -5.53 -11.30 -0.90
CA ARG A 453 -4.42 -10.43 -1.33
C ARG A 453 -3.24 -11.23 -1.86
N PHE A 454 -2.34 -10.57 -2.57
CA PHE A 454 -1.08 -11.18 -2.94
C PHE A 454 -0.23 -11.48 -1.71
N ASP A 455 0.38 -12.64 -1.73
CA ASP A 455 1.36 -13.09 -0.75
C ASP A 455 2.78 -12.84 -1.23
N ARG A 456 3.76 -13.27 -0.44
CA ARG A 456 5.19 -13.11 -0.70
C ARG A 456 5.59 -13.83 -1.98
N PRO A 457 6.20 -13.12 -2.96
CA PRO A 457 6.74 -13.78 -4.14
C PRO A 457 7.96 -14.63 -3.79
N GLN A 458 8.04 -15.82 -4.38
CA GLN A 458 9.12 -16.79 -4.15
C GLN A 458 10.05 -16.80 -5.35
N PRO A 459 11.34 -16.39 -5.21
CA PRO A 459 12.33 -16.55 -6.26
C PRO A 459 12.53 -18.03 -6.61
N ARG A 460 12.51 -18.38 -7.90
CA ARG A 460 12.82 -19.75 -8.37
C ARG A 460 14.24 -20.15 -8.01
N HIS A 461 15.14 -19.19 -8.05
CA HIS A 461 16.54 -19.35 -7.68
C HIS A 461 16.94 -18.21 -6.75
N ILE A 462 17.29 -18.52 -5.52
CA ILE A 462 17.79 -17.52 -4.57
C ILE A 462 19.20 -17.07 -4.97
N LEU A 463 19.58 -15.85 -4.60
CA LEU A 463 20.94 -15.37 -4.77
C LEU A 463 21.91 -16.25 -3.96
N ALA A 464 22.84 -16.89 -4.64
CA ALA A 464 23.84 -17.75 -4.03
C ALA A 464 25.21 -17.08 -4.12
N LEU A 465 25.69 -16.56 -3.00
CA LEU A 465 27.04 -15.99 -2.88
C LEU A 465 28.10 -17.03 -2.50
N SER A 466 27.67 -18.21 -2.05
CA SER A 466 28.57 -19.30 -1.68
C SER A 466 28.90 -20.17 -2.89
N PRO A 467 30.19 -20.53 -3.09
CA PRO A 467 30.60 -21.43 -4.18
C PRO A 467 30.05 -22.86 -4.05
N HIS A 468 29.54 -23.23 -2.85
CA HIS A 468 28.97 -24.55 -2.57
C HIS A 468 27.46 -24.65 -2.83
N ARG A 469 26.80 -23.54 -3.23
CA ARG A 469 25.38 -23.55 -3.59
C ARG A 469 25.20 -23.42 -5.10
N THR A 470 24.10 -23.94 -5.63
CA THR A 470 23.71 -23.71 -7.02
C THR A 470 23.65 -22.21 -7.30
N ARG A 471 24.36 -21.74 -8.32
CA ARG A 471 24.39 -20.32 -8.68
C ARG A 471 22.99 -19.84 -9.04
N GLY A 472 22.49 -18.84 -8.32
CA GLY A 472 21.24 -18.15 -8.57
C GLY A 472 21.46 -16.65 -8.49
N PHE A 473 20.64 -15.90 -9.22
CA PHE A 473 20.72 -14.43 -9.26
C PHE A 473 19.52 -13.75 -8.58
N GLY A 474 18.69 -14.51 -7.85
CA GLY A 474 17.43 -14.01 -7.33
C GLY A 474 16.39 -13.84 -8.43
N ALA A 475 15.28 -13.17 -8.10
CA ALA A 475 14.23 -12.81 -9.05
C ALA A 475 14.24 -11.31 -9.34
N TRP A 476 13.94 -10.93 -10.58
CA TRP A 476 13.86 -9.55 -11.02
C TRP A 476 12.44 -9.21 -11.47
N GLN A 477 11.88 -8.14 -10.93
CA GLN A 477 10.55 -7.66 -11.24
C GLN A 477 10.61 -6.19 -11.66
N ALA A 478 10.06 -5.88 -12.82
CA ALA A 478 9.78 -4.51 -13.24
C ALA A 478 8.36 -4.11 -12.80
N ALA A 479 8.19 -2.87 -12.40
CA ALA A 479 6.92 -2.32 -11.94
C ALA A 479 6.68 -0.91 -12.50
N ALA A 480 5.41 -0.57 -12.73
CA ALA A 480 5.00 0.78 -13.09
C ALA A 480 3.65 1.09 -12.42
N ARG A 481 3.52 2.29 -11.84
CA ARG A 481 2.30 2.76 -11.18
C ARG A 481 1.97 4.18 -11.63
N TYR A 482 0.70 4.42 -11.95
CA TYR A 482 0.13 5.75 -12.07
C TYR A 482 -0.72 6.02 -10.84
N ASN A 483 -0.50 7.18 -10.21
CA ASN A 483 -1.21 7.68 -9.05
C ASN A 483 -1.97 8.95 -9.37
N TYR A 484 -3.17 9.07 -8.83
CA TYR A 484 -4.01 10.26 -8.91
C TYR A 484 -4.59 10.59 -7.53
N LEU A 485 -4.54 11.87 -7.12
CA LEU A 485 -5.19 12.36 -5.91
C LEU A 485 -5.72 13.77 -6.15
N CYS A 486 -7.00 14.00 -5.90
CA CYS A 486 -7.63 15.31 -5.93
C CYS A 486 -8.20 15.65 -4.54
N LEU A 487 -7.56 16.61 -3.88
CA LEU A 487 -8.04 17.22 -2.64
C LEU A 487 -8.60 18.63 -2.91
N ASN A 488 -9.18 18.84 -4.11
CA ASN A 488 -9.83 20.07 -4.48
C ASN A 488 -11.34 19.88 -4.55
N ASP A 489 -12.05 20.81 -3.93
CA ASP A 489 -13.50 20.98 -4.06
C ASP A 489 -13.81 22.46 -4.24
N THR A 490 -15.08 22.83 -4.42
CA THR A 490 -15.52 24.18 -4.77
C THR A 490 -14.93 25.31 -3.92
N GLN A 491 -14.70 25.07 -2.65
CA GLN A 491 -14.24 26.09 -1.70
C GLN A 491 -12.97 25.72 -0.94
N VAL A 492 -12.50 24.47 -1.01
CA VAL A 492 -11.28 24.01 -0.33
C VAL A 492 -10.39 23.29 -1.33
N ASN A 493 -9.22 23.86 -1.58
CA ASN A 493 -8.27 23.33 -2.56
C ASN A 493 -6.99 22.84 -1.84
N GLY A 494 -6.96 21.57 -1.50
CA GLY A 494 -5.82 20.91 -0.86
C GLY A 494 -4.73 20.45 -1.83
N GLY A 495 -4.97 20.60 -3.13
CA GLY A 495 -4.02 20.24 -4.20
C GLY A 495 -4.47 19.07 -5.05
N LEU A 496 -3.88 18.98 -6.22
CA LEU A 496 -4.03 17.89 -7.20
C LEU A 496 -2.67 17.26 -7.47
N LEU A 497 -2.60 15.96 -7.36
CA LEU A 497 -1.39 15.17 -7.66
C LEU A 497 -1.64 14.21 -8.81
N ASN A 498 -0.72 14.20 -9.77
CA ASN A 498 -0.59 13.19 -10.80
C ASN A 498 0.82 12.64 -10.75
N GLY A 499 0.98 11.36 -10.49
CA GLY A 499 2.28 10.74 -10.31
C GLY A 499 2.47 9.48 -11.14
N MET A 500 3.68 9.26 -11.60
CA MET A 500 4.12 8.01 -12.23
C MET A 500 5.33 7.49 -11.47
N THR A 501 5.25 6.26 -10.97
CA THR A 501 6.37 5.60 -10.31
C THR A 501 6.82 4.40 -11.13
N LEU A 502 8.10 4.34 -11.48
CA LEU A 502 8.73 3.18 -12.08
C LEU A 502 9.54 2.45 -11.00
N GLY A 503 9.43 1.13 -10.98
CA GLY A 503 10.08 0.26 -10.00
C GLY A 503 10.90 -0.84 -10.64
N LEU A 504 12.03 -1.17 -10.00
CA LEU A 504 12.80 -2.37 -10.28
C LEU A 504 13.09 -3.07 -8.95
N ASN A 505 12.56 -4.27 -8.78
CA ASN A 505 12.74 -5.07 -7.58
C ASN A 505 13.70 -6.22 -7.85
N TRP A 506 14.70 -6.36 -7.01
CA TRP A 506 15.61 -7.49 -7.00
C TRP A 506 15.38 -8.32 -5.72
N LEU A 507 14.68 -9.44 -5.85
CA LEU A 507 14.41 -10.37 -4.77
C LEU A 507 15.60 -11.34 -4.68
N LEU A 508 16.43 -11.11 -3.66
CA LEU A 508 17.65 -11.90 -3.42
C LEU A 508 17.31 -13.29 -2.88
N THR A 509 16.40 -13.30 -1.92
CA THR A 509 15.81 -14.47 -1.26
C THR A 509 14.32 -14.17 -1.01
N PRO A 510 13.51 -15.10 -0.50
CA PRO A 510 12.15 -14.77 -0.06
C PRO A 510 12.09 -13.64 0.97
N ASN A 511 13.16 -13.47 1.77
CA ASN A 511 13.24 -12.59 2.93
C ASN A 511 14.10 -11.33 2.73
N ALA A 512 14.84 -11.25 1.63
CA ALA A 512 15.74 -10.13 1.36
C ALA A 512 15.54 -9.60 -0.05
N ARG A 513 15.37 -8.28 -0.18
CA ARG A 513 15.20 -7.63 -1.48
C ARG A 513 15.80 -6.23 -1.50
N ILE A 514 16.14 -5.78 -2.71
CA ILE A 514 16.49 -4.40 -3.00
C ILE A 514 15.43 -3.84 -3.95
N VAL A 515 14.91 -2.68 -3.63
CA VAL A 515 13.89 -1.97 -4.42
C VAL A 515 14.49 -0.67 -4.92
N PHE A 516 14.34 -0.39 -6.21
CA PHE A 516 14.69 0.89 -6.81
C PHE A 516 13.42 1.52 -7.36
N ASN A 517 13.17 2.80 -7.02
CA ASN A 517 12.05 3.57 -7.53
C ASN A 517 12.53 4.88 -8.15
N TYR A 518 11.89 5.24 -9.25
CA TYR A 518 11.87 6.58 -9.79
C TYR A 518 10.44 7.10 -9.76
N ASP A 519 10.22 8.19 -9.02
CA ASP A 519 8.92 8.84 -8.88
C ASP A 519 8.92 10.18 -9.62
N LEU A 520 7.92 10.36 -10.46
CA LEU A 520 7.66 11.61 -11.19
C LEU A 520 6.27 12.09 -10.80
N THR A 521 6.20 13.12 -9.96
CA THR A 521 4.94 13.70 -9.50
C THR A 521 4.78 15.13 -10.00
N HIS A 522 3.68 15.39 -10.71
CA HIS A 522 3.21 16.73 -10.97
C HIS A 522 2.21 17.15 -9.90
N ARG A 523 2.47 18.30 -9.26
CA ARG A 523 1.67 18.89 -8.21
C ARG A 523 1.06 20.19 -8.68
N GLU A 524 -0.26 20.34 -8.54
CA GLU A 524 -0.96 21.62 -8.59
C GLU A 524 -1.34 21.99 -7.15
N TYR A 525 -0.70 23.04 -6.62
CA TYR A 525 -0.84 23.41 -5.24
C TYR A 525 -0.69 24.92 -5.06
N ARG A 526 -1.59 25.52 -4.27
CA ARG A 526 -1.50 26.92 -3.86
C ARG A 526 -1.63 27.00 -2.35
N SER A 527 -0.78 27.80 -1.71
CA SER A 527 -0.88 28.00 -0.27
C SER A 527 -2.14 28.81 0.08
N THR A 528 -2.63 28.58 1.30
CA THR A 528 -3.72 29.38 1.86
C THR A 528 -3.28 30.86 2.02
N PRO A 529 -4.17 31.83 1.76
CA PRO A 529 -3.89 33.23 2.00
C PRO A 529 -4.04 33.64 3.47
N TRP A 530 -4.27 32.71 4.39
CA TRP A 530 -4.53 32.98 5.81
C TRP A 530 -3.49 32.36 6.71
N ALA A 531 -3.10 33.06 7.77
CA ALA A 531 -2.26 32.53 8.85
C ALA A 531 -2.91 32.85 10.21
N ASN A 532 -2.64 31.99 11.20
CA ASN A 532 -3.09 32.22 12.57
C ASN A 532 -2.29 33.35 13.21
N SER A 533 -2.99 34.27 13.88
CA SER A 533 -2.39 35.23 14.78
C SER A 533 -3.15 35.27 16.11
N PRO A 534 -2.55 35.81 17.20
CA PRO A 534 -3.25 35.96 18.47
C PRO A 534 -4.52 36.80 18.40
N SER A 535 -4.67 37.65 17.36
CA SER A 535 -5.82 38.52 17.12
C SER A 535 -6.81 37.92 16.09
N GLY A 536 -6.62 36.67 15.67
CA GLY A 536 -7.43 35.98 14.67
C GLY A 536 -6.72 35.79 13.33
N PRO A 537 -7.39 35.18 12.35
CA PRO A 537 -6.82 34.93 11.03
C PRO A 537 -6.44 36.24 10.31
N VAL A 538 -5.23 36.28 9.78
CA VAL A 538 -4.72 37.42 9.02
C VAL A 538 -4.38 37.00 7.59
N PRO A 539 -4.60 37.84 6.57
CA PRO A 539 -4.18 37.60 5.23
C PRO A 539 -2.64 37.50 5.14
N VAL A 540 -2.14 36.50 4.42
CA VAL A 540 -0.73 36.36 4.11
C VAL A 540 -0.54 36.22 2.60
N PRO A 541 0.64 36.55 2.06
CA PRO A 541 0.90 36.34 0.66
C PRO A 541 0.75 34.84 0.31
N SER A 542 -0.12 34.51 -0.64
CA SER A 542 -0.19 33.17 -1.20
C SER A 542 0.98 32.93 -2.13
N TYR A 543 1.46 31.70 -2.23
CA TYR A 543 2.45 31.31 -3.22
C TYR A 543 1.96 30.14 -4.08
N ASN A 544 2.49 30.03 -5.27
CA ASN A 544 2.24 28.91 -6.14
C ASN A 544 3.29 27.83 -5.93
N GLY A 545 2.90 26.77 -5.22
CA GLY A 545 3.74 25.58 -4.99
C GLY A 545 3.65 24.53 -6.09
N SER A 546 2.97 24.85 -7.20
CA SER A 546 2.80 23.92 -8.33
C SER A 546 4.12 23.65 -9.04
N GLY A 547 4.26 22.44 -9.56
CA GLY A 547 5.42 22.05 -10.34
C GLY A 547 5.66 20.55 -10.35
N THR A 548 6.81 20.17 -10.86
CA THR A 548 7.19 18.77 -11.04
C THR A 548 8.27 18.40 -10.02
N ILE A 549 8.10 17.23 -9.42
CA ILE A 549 9.00 16.62 -8.44
C ILE A 549 9.50 15.31 -9.05
N HIS A 550 10.81 15.12 -9.04
CA HIS A 550 11.49 13.89 -9.39
C HIS A 550 12.08 13.31 -8.12
N GLY A 551 11.75 12.07 -7.81
CA GLY A 551 12.32 11.34 -6.69
C GLY A 551 13.06 10.10 -7.18
N PHE A 552 14.20 9.82 -6.59
CA PHE A 552 14.95 8.58 -6.76
C PHE A 552 15.05 7.92 -5.40
N GLY A 553 14.69 6.65 -5.32
CA GLY A 553 14.76 5.91 -4.05
C GLY A 553 15.34 4.54 -4.23
N SER A 554 16.07 4.10 -3.22
CA SER A 554 16.47 2.71 -3.06
C SER A 554 16.14 2.23 -1.65
N ARG A 555 15.69 0.98 -1.52
CA ARG A 555 15.37 0.33 -0.25
C ARG A 555 16.07 -1.01 -0.17
N LEU A 556 16.82 -1.22 0.92
CA LEU A 556 17.22 -2.55 1.36
C LEU A 556 16.17 -3.04 2.38
N ALA A 557 15.49 -4.13 2.06
CA ALA A 557 14.52 -4.75 2.95
C ALA A 557 14.95 -6.17 3.31
N PHE A 558 14.90 -6.45 4.61
CA PHE A 558 15.18 -7.77 5.17
C PHE A 558 14.17 -8.09 6.24
N ASP A 559 13.59 -9.27 6.18
CA ASP A 559 12.67 -9.78 7.19
C ASP A 559 13.07 -11.20 7.60
N PHE A 560 12.76 -11.55 8.81
CA PHE A 560 13.16 -12.81 9.46
C PHE A 560 12.05 -13.40 10.32
#